data_2e31b97e4060efa7b78aba038555ec07
#
_entry.id   2e31b97e4060efa7b78aba038555ec07
#
_cell.length_a   1.000
_cell.length_b   1.000
_cell.length_c   1.000
_cell.angle_alpha   90.00
_cell.angle_beta   90.00
_cell.angle_gamma   90.00
#
_symmetry.space_group_name_H-M   'P 1'
#
loop_
_entity.id
_entity.type
_entity.pdbx_description
1 polymer ?
#
loop_
_entity_poly.entity_id
_entity_poly.type
_entity_poly.pdbx_seq_one_letter_code
_entity_poly.pdbx_strand_id
1 'polypeptide(L)'
;MRIGATSDLHGVLPAVEECDIFLICGDIMPLNIQLNMPKSRLWLQNTFIPWANGLPCKHVVFIAGNHDFWFERNGGLELDMYNMFHKPTDGKLVYLHNKSWEYEHEIEPGVFKKFKIFGTPYCKQFGNWAFMREPERLEAKYAHMPSDCDILISHDAPRLLGLGEIHERAWAGEDAGNPWLADEIMRKQPKHCFCGHIHSGCHGIQEFNGMKFSNVSLVNEDYVVSYKPLYLNV
;
A
#
# COMPACT_ATOMS: atom_id res chain seq x y z
N MET A 1 -17.82 -8.00 0.26
CA MET A 1 -16.39 -8.32 0.49
C MET A 1 -15.88 -7.45 1.64
N ARG A 2 -15.23 -8.04 2.64
CA ARG A 2 -14.58 -7.29 3.74
C ARG A 2 -13.10 -7.10 3.46
N ILE A 3 -12.64 -5.85 3.47
CA ILE A 3 -11.23 -5.48 3.29
C ILE A 3 -10.67 -4.98 4.60
N GLY A 4 -9.45 -5.42 4.94
CA GLY A 4 -8.58 -4.78 5.93
C GLY A 4 -7.45 -4.02 5.22
N ALA A 5 -7.00 -2.90 5.74
CA ALA A 5 -5.90 -2.13 5.16
C ALA A 5 -4.98 -1.52 6.22
N THR A 6 -3.69 -1.47 5.93
CA THR A 6 -2.65 -0.81 6.75
C THR A 6 -1.48 -0.34 5.87
N SER A 7 -0.62 0.51 6.42
CA SER A 7 0.63 0.98 5.81
C SER A 7 1.67 1.27 6.88
N ASP A 8 2.90 1.55 6.45
CA ASP A 8 3.98 2.06 7.31
C ASP A 8 4.22 1.15 8.53
N LEU A 9 4.43 -0.13 8.20
CA LEU A 9 4.68 -1.16 9.21
C LEU A 9 6.03 -0.98 9.92
N HIS A 10 7.06 -0.55 9.20
CA HIS A 10 8.44 -0.39 9.70
C HIS A 10 8.90 -1.54 10.60
N GLY A 11 8.48 -2.77 10.24
CA GLY A 11 8.79 -4.00 10.96
C GLY A 11 7.79 -4.37 12.07
N VAL A 12 6.81 -3.53 12.35
CA VAL A 12 5.71 -3.86 13.26
C VAL A 12 4.69 -4.73 12.53
N LEU A 13 4.30 -5.83 13.14
CA LEU A 13 3.36 -6.80 12.55
C LEU A 13 2.08 -6.81 13.40
N PRO A 14 1.06 -6.02 13.03
CA PRO A 14 -0.14 -5.87 13.86
C PRO A 14 -1.01 -7.12 13.88
N ALA A 15 -1.84 -7.25 14.90
CA ALA A 15 -2.95 -8.20 14.88
C ALA A 15 -3.98 -7.76 13.82
N VAL A 16 -4.50 -8.73 13.09
CA VAL A 16 -5.44 -8.51 11.97
C VAL A 16 -6.73 -9.27 12.24
N GLU A 17 -7.87 -8.59 12.04
CA GLU A 17 -9.19 -9.21 12.11
C GLU A 17 -9.48 -10.02 10.85
N GLU A 18 -10.43 -10.95 10.94
CA GLU A 18 -10.89 -11.73 9.79
C GLU A 18 -11.41 -10.83 8.65
N CYS A 19 -10.92 -11.05 7.44
CA CYS A 19 -11.33 -10.32 6.24
C CYS A 19 -11.11 -11.17 4.98
N ASP A 20 -11.64 -10.74 3.85
CA ASP A 20 -11.39 -11.43 2.57
C ASP A 20 -10.01 -11.08 2.03
N ILE A 21 -9.66 -9.80 2.02
CA ILE A 21 -8.37 -9.28 1.54
C ILE A 21 -7.78 -8.33 2.58
N PHE A 22 -6.49 -8.50 2.86
CA PHE A 22 -5.71 -7.56 3.66
C PHE A 22 -4.73 -6.81 2.77
N LEU A 23 -4.83 -5.48 2.74
CA LEU A 23 -4.02 -4.58 1.93
C LEU A 23 -2.90 -3.96 2.76
N ILE A 24 -1.66 -3.91 2.20
CA ILE A 24 -0.52 -3.24 2.84
C ILE A 24 0.05 -2.21 1.85
N CYS A 25 -0.02 -0.93 2.22
CA CYS A 25 0.33 0.19 1.35
C CYS A 25 1.79 0.65 1.48
N GLY A 26 2.70 -0.29 1.76
CA GLY A 26 4.15 -0.04 1.73
C GLY A 26 4.80 0.18 3.09
N ASP A 27 6.10 0.49 3.04
CA ASP A 27 6.99 0.67 4.18
C ASP A 27 6.95 -0.49 5.19
N ILE A 28 7.18 -1.68 4.64
CA ILE A 28 7.14 -2.95 5.37
C ILE A 28 8.39 -3.14 6.21
N MET A 29 9.55 -2.70 5.69
CA MET A 29 10.86 -3.05 6.20
C MET A 29 11.19 -2.38 7.53
N PRO A 30 11.77 -3.11 8.52
CA PRO A 30 12.31 -2.49 9.73
C PRO A 30 13.39 -1.45 9.40
N LEU A 31 13.32 -0.27 10.02
CA LEU A 31 14.23 0.85 9.77
C LEU A 31 15.71 0.49 9.93
N ASN A 32 16.05 -0.31 10.94
CA ASN A 32 17.44 -0.67 11.28
C ASN A 32 18.11 -1.63 10.30
N ILE A 33 17.36 -2.25 9.38
CA ILE A 33 17.90 -3.18 8.37
C ILE A 33 17.59 -2.79 6.93
N GLN A 34 16.80 -1.76 6.69
CA GLN A 34 16.27 -1.38 5.37
C GLN A 34 17.35 -1.20 4.29
N LEU A 35 18.54 -0.73 4.65
CA LEU A 35 19.69 -0.57 3.74
C LEU A 35 20.55 -1.83 3.62
N ASN A 36 20.33 -2.85 4.44
CA ASN A 36 21.09 -4.10 4.43
C ASN A 36 20.34 -5.19 3.66
N MET A 37 20.61 -5.32 2.37
CA MET A 37 19.90 -6.24 1.46
C MET A 37 19.84 -7.69 1.94
N PRO A 38 20.95 -8.32 2.42
CA PRO A 38 20.90 -9.67 2.98
C PRO A 38 20.00 -9.79 4.22
N LYS A 39 20.10 -8.85 5.18
CA LYS A 39 19.26 -8.87 6.38
C LYS A 39 17.79 -8.62 6.03
N SER A 40 17.51 -7.68 5.11
CA SER A 40 16.17 -7.43 4.63
C SER A 40 15.53 -8.68 4.03
N ARG A 41 16.26 -9.39 3.16
CA ARG A 41 15.79 -10.65 2.57
C ARG A 41 15.49 -11.72 3.64
N LEU A 42 16.39 -11.91 4.59
CA LEU A 42 16.20 -12.88 5.67
C LEU A 42 15.00 -12.54 6.55
N TRP A 43 14.81 -11.25 6.85
CA TRP A 43 13.66 -10.80 7.63
C TRP A 43 12.34 -11.03 6.87
N LEU A 44 12.30 -10.72 5.57
CA LEU A 44 11.14 -11.02 4.74
C LEU A 44 10.80 -12.52 4.77
N GLN A 45 11.80 -13.39 4.57
CA GLN A 45 11.61 -14.84 4.51
C GLN A 45 11.20 -15.45 5.87
N ASN A 46 11.81 -15.00 6.97
CA ASN A 46 11.68 -15.65 8.26
C ASN A 46 10.67 -14.97 9.20
N THR A 47 10.20 -13.75 8.85
CA THR A 47 9.33 -12.96 9.72
C THR A 47 8.09 -12.47 8.99
N PHE A 48 8.25 -11.65 7.94
CA PHE A 48 7.11 -11.05 7.24
C PHE A 48 6.24 -12.10 6.53
N ILE A 49 6.85 -12.98 5.72
CA ILE A 49 6.09 -14.01 4.97
C ILE A 49 5.35 -14.96 5.90
N PRO A 50 5.96 -15.54 6.96
CA PRO A 50 5.23 -16.37 7.91
C PRO A 50 4.07 -15.64 8.60
N TRP A 51 4.28 -14.39 9.03
CA TRP A 51 3.21 -13.58 9.61
C TRP A 51 2.07 -13.37 8.64
N ALA A 52 2.36 -12.85 7.44
CA ALA A 52 1.35 -12.56 6.43
C ALA A 52 0.58 -13.82 5.99
N ASN A 53 1.28 -14.96 5.87
CA ASN A 53 0.65 -16.24 5.54
C ASN A 53 -0.26 -16.75 6.66
N GLY A 54 0.03 -16.42 7.92
CA GLY A 54 -0.78 -16.79 9.09
C GLY A 54 -2.00 -15.89 9.32
N LEU A 55 -2.18 -14.78 8.59
CA LEU A 55 -3.29 -13.86 8.80
C LEU A 55 -4.66 -14.49 8.46
N PRO A 56 -5.74 -14.12 9.18
CA PRO A 56 -7.09 -14.64 8.96
C PRO A 56 -7.78 -13.97 7.76
N CYS A 57 -7.17 -14.08 6.58
CA CYS A 57 -7.68 -13.56 5.32
C CYS A 57 -7.35 -14.51 4.17
N LYS A 58 -8.08 -14.39 3.05
CA LYS A 58 -7.83 -15.19 1.85
C LYS A 58 -6.57 -14.75 1.12
N HIS A 59 -6.39 -13.43 0.99
CA HIS A 59 -5.22 -12.85 0.33
C HIS A 59 -4.64 -11.67 1.10
N VAL A 60 -3.32 -11.54 1.03
CA VAL A 60 -2.57 -10.35 1.45
C VAL A 60 -2.00 -9.71 0.19
N VAL A 61 -2.55 -8.57 -0.20
CA VAL A 61 -2.08 -7.81 -1.37
C VAL A 61 -1.26 -6.63 -0.88
N PHE A 62 -0.04 -6.52 -1.34
CA PHE A 62 0.87 -5.52 -0.81
C PHE A 62 1.75 -4.86 -1.88
N ILE A 63 2.18 -3.66 -1.57
CA ILE A 63 3.17 -2.89 -2.32
C ILE A 63 4.36 -2.58 -1.42
N ALA A 64 5.43 -2.09 -2.01
CA ALA A 64 6.55 -1.50 -1.29
C ALA A 64 6.33 -0.01 -1.04
N GLY A 65 7.15 0.60 -0.17
CA GLY A 65 7.23 2.04 0.08
C GLY A 65 8.67 2.55 0.00
N ASN A 66 8.87 3.81 0.40
CA ASN A 66 10.19 4.46 0.24
C ASN A 66 11.27 3.92 1.19
N HIS A 67 10.91 3.24 2.25
CA HIS A 67 11.86 2.54 3.12
C HIS A 67 12.17 1.10 2.65
N ASP A 68 11.55 0.63 1.59
CA ASP A 68 11.64 -0.76 1.10
C ASP A 68 12.69 -0.94 -0.01
N PHE A 69 13.95 -0.53 0.24
CA PHE A 69 15.06 -0.58 -0.73
C PHE A 69 15.30 -1.96 -1.33
N TRP A 70 15.03 -3.04 -0.56
CA TRP A 70 15.17 -4.38 -1.09
C TRP A 70 14.22 -4.62 -2.26
N PHE A 71 12.98 -4.13 -2.16
CA PHE A 71 11.98 -4.25 -3.22
C PHE A 71 12.31 -3.37 -4.43
N GLU A 72 12.86 -2.17 -4.25
CA GLU A 72 13.29 -1.35 -5.39
C GLU A 72 14.35 -2.05 -6.24
N ARG A 73 15.29 -2.73 -5.61
CA ARG A 73 16.38 -3.45 -6.28
C ARG A 73 15.92 -4.76 -6.94
N ASN A 74 14.93 -5.43 -6.38
CA ASN A 74 14.53 -6.79 -6.76
C ASN A 74 13.08 -6.87 -7.27
N GLY A 75 12.22 -5.93 -6.91
CA GLY A 75 10.77 -6.00 -7.15
C GLY A 75 10.34 -5.95 -8.61
N GLY A 76 11.21 -5.52 -9.52
CA GLY A 76 10.99 -5.59 -10.97
C GLY A 76 11.22 -6.98 -11.58
N LEU A 77 11.79 -7.92 -10.81
CA LEU A 77 12.06 -9.30 -11.23
C LEU A 77 10.83 -10.17 -10.88
N GLU A 78 9.82 -10.17 -11.74
CA GLU A 78 8.53 -10.83 -11.47
C GLU A 78 8.66 -12.30 -11.04
N LEU A 79 9.56 -13.06 -11.67
CA LEU A 79 9.77 -14.47 -11.32
C LEU A 79 10.33 -14.63 -9.90
N ASP A 80 11.23 -13.73 -9.48
CA ASP A 80 11.82 -13.78 -8.13
C ASP A 80 10.77 -13.41 -7.08
N MET A 81 9.93 -12.41 -7.36
CA MET A 81 8.82 -12.03 -6.48
C MET A 81 7.78 -13.15 -6.39
N TYR A 82 7.44 -13.78 -7.51
CA TYR A 82 6.56 -14.93 -7.54
C TYR A 82 7.11 -16.08 -6.69
N ASN A 83 8.37 -16.45 -6.89
CA ASN A 83 9.02 -17.54 -6.15
C ASN A 83 9.19 -17.23 -4.65
N MET A 84 9.35 -15.95 -4.27
CA MET A 84 9.56 -15.56 -2.88
C MET A 84 8.24 -15.42 -2.10
N PHE A 85 7.21 -14.86 -2.69
CA PHE A 85 5.97 -14.50 -1.99
C PHE A 85 4.79 -15.37 -2.38
N HIS A 86 4.50 -15.49 -3.67
CA HIS A 86 3.28 -16.13 -4.14
C HIS A 86 3.34 -17.65 -4.03
N LYS A 87 4.37 -18.27 -4.60
CA LYS A 87 4.50 -19.73 -4.65
C LYS A 87 4.57 -20.39 -3.26
N PRO A 88 5.38 -19.90 -2.28
CA PRO A 88 5.48 -20.52 -0.95
C PRO A 88 4.21 -20.38 -0.10
N THR A 89 3.31 -19.47 -0.47
CA THR A 89 2.07 -19.16 0.27
C THR A 89 0.80 -19.61 -0.46
N ASP A 90 0.97 -20.47 -1.48
CA ASP A 90 -0.13 -20.96 -2.33
C ASP A 90 -1.03 -19.84 -2.87
N GLY A 91 -0.39 -18.76 -3.33
CA GLY A 91 -1.08 -17.62 -3.90
C GLY A 91 -1.70 -16.64 -2.89
N LYS A 92 -1.52 -16.85 -1.59
CA LYS A 92 -2.07 -15.95 -0.58
C LYS A 92 -1.42 -14.57 -0.59
N LEU A 93 -0.08 -14.50 -0.75
CA LEU A 93 0.68 -13.25 -0.82
C LEU A 93 0.82 -12.78 -2.27
N VAL A 94 0.34 -11.57 -2.55
CA VAL A 94 0.36 -10.94 -3.87
C VAL A 94 1.11 -9.61 -3.80
N TYR A 95 2.31 -9.56 -4.37
CA TYR A 95 3.08 -8.33 -4.48
C TYR A 95 2.72 -7.57 -5.75
N LEU A 96 2.40 -6.28 -5.62
CA LEU A 96 2.13 -5.40 -6.76
C LEU A 96 3.24 -4.35 -6.90
N HIS A 97 3.80 -4.26 -8.09
CA HIS A 97 4.78 -3.26 -8.47
C HIS A 97 4.29 -2.52 -9.71
N ASN A 98 3.52 -1.47 -9.49
CA ASN A 98 2.89 -0.66 -10.53
C ASN A 98 2.09 -1.49 -11.52
N LYS A 99 1.29 -2.41 -11.01
CA LYS A 99 0.47 -3.35 -11.78
C LYS A 99 -0.83 -3.67 -11.08
N SER A 100 -1.75 -4.27 -11.85
CA SER A 100 -3.05 -4.72 -11.36
C SER A 100 -3.05 -6.20 -11.00
N TRP A 101 -3.95 -6.56 -10.11
CA TRP A 101 -4.36 -7.91 -9.78
C TRP A 101 -5.89 -7.97 -9.72
N GLU A 102 -6.48 -9.06 -10.17
CA GLU A 102 -7.93 -9.28 -10.17
C GLU A 102 -8.30 -10.34 -9.14
N TYR A 103 -9.34 -10.07 -8.38
CA TYR A 103 -9.91 -10.96 -7.38
C TYR A 103 -11.38 -11.19 -7.68
N GLU A 104 -11.79 -12.46 -7.72
CA GLU A 104 -13.19 -12.86 -7.82
C GLU A 104 -13.75 -13.16 -6.42
N HIS A 105 -14.77 -12.41 -6.04
CA HIS A 105 -15.49 -12.60 -4.77
C HIS A 105 -16.89 -13.14 -5.03
N GLU A 106 -17.24 -14.21 -4.35
CA GLU A 106 -18.59 -14.75 -4.38
C GLU A 106 -19.49 -13.85 -3.52
N ILE A 107 -20.44 -13.15 -4.17
CA ILE A 107 -21.38 -12.22 -3.54
C ILE A 107 -22.70 -12.92 -3.15
N GLU A 108 -23.08 -13.96 -3.87
CA GLU A 108 -24.19 -14.88 -3.63
C GLU A 108 -23.78 -16.27 -4.14
N PRO A 109 -24.40 -17.35 -3.69
CA PRO A 109 -24.05 -18.70 -4.12
C PRO A 109 -24.03 -18.83 -5.65
N GLY A 110 -22.80 -19.06 -6.20
CA GLY A 110 -22.56 -19.19 -7.64
C GLY A 110 -22.49 -17.86 -8.41
N VAL A 111 -22.61 -16.69 -7.74
CA VAL A 111 -22.53 -15.36 -8.37
C VAL A 111 -21.25 -14.68 -7.92
N PHE A 112 -20.36 -14.43 -8.88
CA PHE A 112 -19.06 -13.84 -8.63
C PHE A 112 -18.97 -12.41 -9.15
N LYS A 113 -18.29 -11.55 -8.40
CA LYS A 113 -17.93 -10.19 -8.81
C LYS A 113 -16.43 -10.05 -8.85
N LYS A 114 -15.90 -9.51 -9.94
CA LYS A 114 -14.48 -9.18 -10.06
C LYS A 114 -14.19 -7.82 -9.47
N PHE A 115 -13.07 -7.74 -8.77
CA PHE A 115 -12.49 -6.51 -8.26
C PHE A 115 -11.08 -6.36 -8.82
N LYS A 116 -10.80 -5.22 -9.41
CA LYS A 116 -9.47 -4.91 -9.94
C LYS A 116 -8.74 -4.00 -8.96
N ILE A 117 -7.63 -4.50 -8.42
CA ILE A 117 -6.75 -3.79 -7.48
C ILE A 117 -5.50 -3.36 -8.23
N PHE A 118 -5.18 -2.07 -8.22
CA PHE A 118 -3.92 -1.54 -8.76
C PHE A 118 -3.02 -1.09 -7.61
N GLY A 119 -1.74 -1.48 -7.65
CA GLY A 119 -0.75 -1.16 -6.62
C GLY A 119 0.45 -0.43 -7.18
N THR A 120 0.81 0.72 -6.56
CA THR A 120 1.97 1.53 -6.94
C THR A 120 2.81 1.94 -5.73
N PRO A 121 4.13 1.61 -5.72
CA PRO A 121 5.05 1.99 -4.65
C PRO A 121 5.65 3.39 -4.82
N TYR A 122 5.42 4.04 -5.96
CA TYR A 122 6.13 5.26 -6.32
C TYR A 122 5.69 6.46 -5.52
N CYS A 123 6.69 7.28 -5.11
CA CYS A 123 6.51 8.49 -4.31
C CYS A 123 7.14 9.70 -4.96
N LYS A 124 6.60 10.89 -4.62
CA LYS A 124 7.19 12.17 -4.94
C LYS A 124 8.59 12.31 -4.33
N GLN A 125 9.54 12.82 -5.12
CA GLN A 125 10.92 12.97 -4.66
C GLN A 125 11.07 14.11 -3.65
N PHE A 126 11.63 13.79 -2.48
CA PHE A 126 12.08 14.75 -1.48
C PHE A 126 13.45 14.37 -0.88
N GLY A 127 14.05 13.26 -1.32
CA GLY A 127 15.35 12.75 -0.87
C GLY A 127 15.84 11.60 -1.73
N ASN A 128 16.72 10.78 -1.19
CA ASN A 128 17.30 9.60 -1.84
C ASN A 128 16.74 8.30 -1.26
N TRP A 129 15.41 8.20 -1.21
CA TRP A 129 14.71 7.00 -0.75
C TRP A 129 14.31 6.12 -1.93
N ALA A 130 13.95 4.88 -1.63
CA ALA A 130 13.47 3.95 -2.65
C ALA A 130 12.18 4.46 -3.30
N PHE A 131 11.93 4.06 -4.53
CA PHE A 131 10.73 4.37 -5.33
C PHE A 131 10.43 5.86 -5.54
N MET A 132 11.27 6.78 -5.08
CA MET A 132 11.10 8.21 -5.36
C MET A 132 11.40 8.53 -6.81
N ARG A 133 10.57 9.37 -7.39
CA ARG A 133 10.72 9.81 -8.80
C ARG A 133 10.37 11.28 -8.94
N GLU A 134 11.02 11.90 -9.92
CA GLU A 134 10.70 13.25 -10.41
C GLU A 134 9.31 13.29 -11.07
N PRO A 135 8.67 14.47 -11.15
CA PRO A 135 7.29 14.64 -11.61
C PRO A 135 6.96 13.92 -12.92
N GLU A 136 7.76 14.13 -13.96
CA GLU A 136 7.50 13.58 -15.30
C GLU A 136 7.53 12.05 -15.32
N ARG A 137 8.34 11.45 -14.44
CA ARG A 137 8.42 10.00 -14.27
C ARG A 137 7.26 9.47 -13.46
N LEU A 138 6.76 10.25 -12.48
CA LEU A 138 5.60 9.87 -11.67
C LEU A 138 4.32 9.83 -12.51
N GLU A 139 4.06 10.85 -13.32
CA GLU A 139 2.91 10.87 -14.22
C GLU A 139 2.87 9.62 -15.10
N ALA A 140 4.02 9.25 -15.71
CA ALA A 140 4.12 8.04 -16.51
C ALA A 140 3.85 6.76 -15.70
N LYS A 141 4.23 6.72 -14.41
CA LYS A 141 3.96 5.57 -13.53
C LYS A 141 2.50 5.46 -13.15
N TYR A 142 1.88 6.55 -12.75
CA TYR A 142 0.47 6.56 -12.34
C TYR A 142 -0.48 6.34 -13.53
N ALA A 143 -0.08 6.74 -14.74
CA ALA A 143 -0.85 6.47 -15.97
C ALA A 143 -1.06 4.98 -16.26
N HIS A 144 -0.27 4.06 -15.65
CA HIS A 144 -0.51 2.62 -15.75
C HIS A 144 -1.76 2.16 -14.98
N MET A 145 -2.32 2.98 -14.08
CA MET A 145 -3.57 2.65 -13.40
C MET A 145 -4.68 2.49 -14.45
N PRO A 146 -5.36 1.33 -14.51
CA PRO A 146 -6.43 1.13 -15.49
C PRO A 146 -7.66 1.98 -15.16
N SER A 147 -8.47 2.30 -16.18
CA SER A 147 -9.70 3.10 -16.00
C SER A 147 -10.83 2.35 -15.30
N ASP A 148 -10.74 1.02 -15.22
CA ASP A 148 -11.66 0.13 -14.52
C ASP A 148 -11.10 -0.36 -13.17
N CYS A 149 -10.18 0.40 -12.57
CA CYS A 149 -9.65 0.15 -11.23
C CYS A 149 -10.76 0.31 -10.19
N ASP A 150 -11.01 -0.71 -9.39
CA ASP A 150 -11.93 -0.62 -8.25
C ASP A 150 -11.23 -0.14 -6.99
N ILE A 151 -10.00 -0.62 -6.76
CA ILE A 151 -9.23 -0.35 -5.54
C ILE A 151 -7.82 0.06 -5.92
N LEU A 152 -7.41 1.25 -5.49
CA LEU A 152 -6.04 1.73 -5.55
C LEU A 152 -5.36 1.52 -4.19
N ILE A 153 -4.19 0.92 -4.19
CA ILE A 153 -3.23 0.99 -3.10
C ILE A 153 -1.99 1.74 -3.58
N SER A 154 -1.70 2.88 -2.96
CA SER A 154 -0.51 3.68 -3.23
C SER A 154 0.29 3.85 -1.95
N HIS A 155 1.62 3.87 -2.05
CA HIS A 155 2.38 4.24 -0.87
C HIS A 155 2.27 5.73 -0.62
N ASP A 156 2.48 6.56 -1.65
CA ASP A 156 2.35 8.01 -1.54
C ASP A 156 0.89 8.43 -1.29
N ALA A 157 0.69 9.43 -0.46
CA ALA A 157 -0.61 10.03 -0.21
C ALA A 157 -0.97 11.02 -1.33
N PRO A 158 -2.18 10.97 -1.93
CA PRO A 158 -2.59 11.98 -2.88
C PRO A 158 -2.82 13.33 -2.19
N ARG A 159 -2.59 14.43 -2.91
CA ARG A 159 -2.89 15.78 -2.43
C ARG A 159 -4.39 16.06 -2.47
N LEU A 160 -5.13 15.31 -1.64
CA LEU A 160 -6.60 15.36 -1.53
C LEU A 160 -7.01 15.12 -0.09
N LEU A 161 -8.04 15.83 0.39
CA LEU A 161 -8.76 15.56 1.63
C LEU A 161 -7.90 15.51 2.90
N GLY A 162 -6.75 16.19 2.90
CA GLY A 162 -5.81 16.17 4.02
C GLY A 162 -5.03 14.87 4.20
N LEU A 163 -5.13 13.92 3.25
CA LEU A 163 -4.44 12.61 3.32
C LEU A 163 -2.92 12.74 3.39
N GLY A 164 -2.37 13.79 2.77
CA GLY A 164 -0.95 14.14 2.78
C GLY A 164 -0.60 15.33 3.66
N GLU A 165 -1.51 15.81 4.50
CA GLU A 165 -1.26 16.93 5.39
C GLU A 165 -0.48 16.47 6.62
N ILE A 166 0.62 17.15 6.92
CA ILE A 166 1.44 16.87 8.10
C ILE A 166 0.84 17.59 9.30
N HIS A 167 0.45 16.85 10.33
CA HIS A 167 -0.15 17.42 11.56
C HIS A 167 0.82 17.51 12.73
N GLU A 168 2.02 16.97 12.59
CA GLU A 168 3.00 16.85 13.65
C GLU A 168 4.35 17.47 13.27
N ARG A 169 5.17 17.83 14.29
CA ARG A 169 6.51 18.39 14.16
C ARG A 169 6.58 19.77 13.49
N ALA A 170 7.78 20.13 13.01
CA ALA A 170 8.09 21.43 12.40
C ALA A 170 7.36 21.70 11.08
N TRP A 171 6.81 20.67 10.46
CA TRP A 171 6.12 20.71 9.16
C TRP A 171 4.59 20.73 9.30
N ALA A 172 4.07 20.86 10.52
CA ALA A 172 2.62 20.87 10.76
C ALA A 172 1.91 21.95 9.93
N GLY A 173 0.87 21.53 9.21
CA GLY A 173 0.10 22.36 8.28
C GLY A 173 0.62 22.35 6.84
N GLU A 174 1.75 21.68 6.55
CA GLU A 174 2.19 21.47 5.18
C GLU A 174 1.45 20.29 4.54
N ASP A 175 0.96 20.47 3.33
CA ASP A 175 0.40 19.40 2.51
C ASP A 175 1.51 18.80 1.63
N ALA A 176 2.10 17.71 2.12
CA ALA A 176 3.12 16.95 1.42
C ALA A 176 2.54 15.99 0.37
N GLY A 177 1.22 15.93 0.22
CA GLY A 177 0.53 15.06 -0.72
C GLY A 177 0.98 15.23 -2.17
N ASN A 178 0.78 14.18 -2.95
CA ASN A 178 1.21 14.08 -4.33
C ASN A 178 0.13 14.60 -5.28
N PRO A 179 0.35 15.72 -5.99
CA PRO A 179 -0.64 16.28 -6.91
C PRO A 179 -0.85 15.40 -8.17
N TRP A 180 0.20 14.79 -8.72
CA TRP A 180 0.10 13.95 -9.92
C TRP A 180 -0.68 12.66 -9.66
N LEU A 181 -0.54 12.09 -8.45
CA LEU A 181 -1.38 10.97 -8.01
C LEU A 181 -2.83 11.40 -7.85
N ALA A 182 -3.07 12.58 -7.27
CA ALA A 182 -4.42 13.15 -7.13
C ALA A 182 -5.09 13.36 -8.49
N ASP A 183 -4.39 13.94 -9.47
CA ASP A 183 -4.90 14.15 -10.82
C ASP A 183 -5.26 12.84 -11.51
N GLU A 184 -4.42 11.81 -11.37
CA GLU A 184 -4.70 10.50 -11.95
C GLU A 184 -5.89 9.80 -11.28
N ILE A 185 -6.03 9.90 -9.96
CA ILE A 185 -7.20 9.41 -9.21
C ILE A 185 -8.47 10.11 -9.71
N MET A 186 -8.44 11.43 -9.86
CA MET A 186 -9.59 12.19 -10.35
C MET A 186 -9.96 11.82 -11.79
N ARG A 187 -9.00 11.45 -12.61
CA ARG A 187 -9.21 11.00 -13.98
C ARG A 187 -9.75 9.58 -14.10
N LYS A 188 -9.29 8.66 -13.25
CA LYS A 188 -9.62 7.21 -13.31
C LYS A 188 -10.77 6.81 -12.40
N GLN A 189 -10.99 7.56 -11.32
CA GLN A 189 -12.09 7.39 -10.35
C GLN A 189 -12.19 5.98 -9.74
N PRO A 190 -11.11 5.43 -9.15
CA PRO A 190 -11.19 4.18 -8.41
C PRO A 190 -12.16 4.35 -7.22
N LYS A 191 -12.96 3.30 -6.92
CA LYS A 191 -13.97 3.39 -5.86
C LYS A 191 -13.37 3.54 -4.46
N HIS A 192 -12.20 2.93 -4.24
CA HIS A 192 -11.50 2.95 -2.96
C HIS A 192 -10.01 3.25 -3.18
N CYS A 193 -9.46 4.17 -2.39
CA CYS A 193 -8.06 4.58 -2.42
C CYS A 193 -7.46 4.45 -1.01
N PHE A 194 -6.44 3.62 -0.86
CA PHE A 194 -5.69 3.47 0.39
C PHE A 194 -4.25 3.94 0.17
N CYS A 195 -3.75 4.74 1.10
CA CYS A 195 -2.38 5.27 1.06
C CYS A 195 -1.73 5.25 2.45
N GLY A 196 -0.44 5.62 2.50
CA GLY A 196 0.36 5.80 3.71
C GLY A 196 1.33 6.95 3.56
N HIS A 197 2.60 6.74 3.93
CA HIS A 197 3.73 7.63 3.73
C HIS A 197 3.71 8.89 4.61
N ILE A 198 2.62 9.62 4.65
CA ILE A 198 2.45 10.78 5.54
C ILE A 198 1.71 10.28 6.77
N HIS A 199 2.46 9.92 7.80
CA HIS A 199 1.95 9.17 8.96
C HIS A 199 0.84 9.90 9.71
N SER A 200 0.94 11.22 9.80
CA SER A 200 -0.03 12.08 10.48
C SER A 200 -1.16 12.59 9.58
N GLY A 201 -1.19 12.19 8.30
CA GLY A 201 -2.25 12.55 7.36
C GLY A 201 -3.63 12.11 7.84
N CYS A 202 -4.69 12.60 7.21
CA CYS A 202 -6.06 12.35 7.63
C CYS A 202 -6.42 10.86 7.63
N HIS A 203 -6.57 10.27 8.81
CA HIS A 203 -7.00 8.88 9.02
C HIS A 203 -8.52 8.74 8.96
N GLY A 204 -8.97 7.47 8.85
CA GLY A 204 -10.38 7.15 8.70
C GLY A 204 -10.85 7.23 7.25
N ILE A 205 -12.17 7.06 7.03
CA ILE A 205 -12.75 7.05 5.69
C ILE A 205 -13.19 8.48 5.35
N GLN A 206 -12.63 9.01 4.26
CA GLN A 206 -13.04 10.25 3.62
C GLN A 206 -13.80 9.93 2.34
N GLU A 207 -14.83 10.68 2.02
CA GLU A 207 -15.62 10.48 0.80
C GLU A 207 -15.61 11.72 -0.09
N PHE A 208 -15.34 11.52 -1.37
CA PHE A 208 -15.38 12.58 -2.37
C PHE A 208 -15.73 12.01 -3.75
N ASN A 209 -16.69 12.62 -4.43
CA ASN A 209 -17.17 12.21 -5.76
C ASN A 209 -17.51 10.71 -5.87
N GLY A 210 -18.08 10.11 -4.83
CA GLY A 210 -18.42 8.70 -4.80
C GLY A 210 -17.24 7.75 -4.58
N MET A 211 -16.05 8.28 -4.43
CA MET A 211 -14.81 7.55 -4.07
C MET A 211 -14.58 7.60 -2.56
N LYS A 212 -14.01 6.54 -1.99
CA LYS A 212 -13.58 6.48 -0.59
C LYS A 212 -12.07 6.49 -0.49
N PHE A 213 -11.56 7.29 0.43
CA PHE A 213 -10.13 7.49 0.65
C PHE A 213 -9.77 7.20 2.09
N SER A 214 -8.58 6.64 2.33
CA SER A 214 -8.06 6.45 3.69
C SER A 214 -6.54 6.45 3.70
N ASN A 215 -5.96 7.29 4.54
CA ASN A 215 -4.59 7.08 4.99
C ASN A 215 -4.64 5.98 6.06
N VAL A 216 -3.87 4.92 5.86
CA VAL A 216 -3.90 3.72 6.70
C VAL A 216 -2.55 3.44 7.38
N SER A 217 -1.72 4.49 7.56
CA SER A 217 -0.46 4.40 8.29
C SER A 217 -0.68 3.84 9.69
N LEU A 218 0.19 2.92 10.12
CA LEU A 218 0.12 2.26 11.43
C LEU A 218 0.80 3.08 12.53
N VAL A 219 1.85 3.82 12.15
CA VAL A 219 2.70 4.58 13.08
C VAL A 219 2.50 6.07 12.89
N ASN A 220 2.87 6.85 13.92
CA ASN A 220 2.97 8.30 13.83
C ASN A 220 4.34 8.75 13.29
N GLU A 221 4.58 10.06 13.21
CA GLU A 221 5.85 10.65 12.72
C GLU A 221 7.08 10.29 13.57
N ASP A 222 6.90 9.73 14.77
CA ASP A 222 7.97 9.20 15.63
C ASP A 222 8.18 7.70 15.47
N TYR A 223 7.51 7.08 14.48
CA TYR A 223 7.50 5.64 14.24
C TYR A 223 6.95 4.82 15.43
N VAL A 224 6.09 5.44 16.23
CA VAL A 224 5.37 4.77 17.32
C VAL A 224 4.00 4.34 16.83
N VAL A 225 3.61 3.10 17.12
CA VAL A 225 2.27 2.58 16.77
C VAL A 225 1.21 3.46 17.42
N SER A 226 0.43 4.14 16.61
CA SER A 226 -0.59 5.10 17.03
C SER A 226 -1.96 4.80 16.44
N TYR A 227 -2.00 4.00 15.39
CA TYR A 227 -3.23 3.66 14.68
C TYR A 227 -3.43 2.14 14.60
N LYS A 228 -4.57 1.72 14.08
CA LYS A 228 -4.94 0.32 13.86
C LYS A 228 -5.27 0.09 12.39
N PRO A 229 -5.15 -1.16 11.90
CA PRO A 229 -5.66 -1.49 10.58
C PRO A 229 -7.12 -1.06 10.42
N LEU A 230 -7.45 -0.48 9.27
CA LEU A 230 -8.79 -0.06 8.91
C LEU A 230 -9.55 -1.23 8.28
N TYR A 231 -10.84 -1.37 8.60
CA TYR A 231 -11.72 -2.37 8.00
C TYR A 231 -12.96 -1.74 7.40
N LEU A 232 -13.36 -2.18 6.19
CA LEU A 232 -14.59 -1.75 5.55
C LEU A 232 -15.17 -2.85 4.66
N ASN A 233 -16.48 -2.72 4.39
CA ASN A 233 -17.17 -3.55 3.40
C ASN A 233 -17.26 -2.81 2.06
N VAL A 234 -16.97 -3.51 0.97
CA VAL A 234 -16.96 -3.02 -0.41
C VAL A 234 -17.89 -3.87 -1.30
#